data_a4cc74c70dacb80afe6c308510fe5e95
#
_entry.id   a4cc74c70dacb80afe6c308510fe5e95
#
_cell.length_a   1.000
_cell.length_b   1.000
_cell.length_c   1.000
_cell.angle_alpha   90.00
_cell.angle_beta   90.00
_cell.angle_gamma   90.00
#
_symmetry.space_group_name_H-M   'P 1'
#
loop_
_entity.id
_entity.type
_entity.pdbx_description
1 polymer ?
#
loop_
_entity_poly.entity_id
_entity_poly.type
_entity_poly.pdbx_seq_one_letter_code
_entity_poly.pdbx_strand_id
1 'polypeptide(L)'
;MKTPHDVLHSGAHSAHISAMKLYTVEEANRTLPLVRRIVDDIVRSYTKWQEAVRDFEIFSSGVRADQPNEQATEKQNEAQRLAADIAACVRELEQLGVQFKGYDLGLVDFPSLMGDRTVYLCWRLGEPDLRYWHELDGGFAGRQPIEPLAFA
;
A
#
# COMPACT_ATOMS: atom_id res chain seq x y z
N MET A 1 -22.88 -27.32 -15.59
CA MET A 1 -23.15 -25.96 -15.11
C MET A 1 -21.92 -25.41 -14.47
N LYS A 2 -21.22 -24.48 -15.13
CA LYS A 2 -20.03 -23.84 -14.56
C LYS A 2 -20.49 -22.78 -13.54
N THR A 3 -19.96 -22.86 -12.35
CA THR A 3 -20.24 -21.88 -11.29
C THR A 3 -19.64 -20.51 -11.64
N PRO A 4 -20.22 -19.40 -11.18
CA PRO A 4 -19.72 -18.04 -11.52
C PRO A 4 -18.28 -17.75 -11.05
N HIS A 5 -17.70 -18.64 -10.28
CA HIS A 5 -16.34 -18.49 -9.77
C HIS A 5 -15.25 -18.81 -10.80
N ASP A 6 -15.57 -19.60 -11.84
CA ASP A 6 -14.56 -20.05 -12.81
C ASP A 6 -14.28 -19.06 -13.93
N VAL A 7 -15.09 -18.01 -14.07
CA VAL A 7 -14.97 -17.05 -15.19
C VAL A 7 -14.11 -15.83 -14.82
N LEU A 8 -13.84 -15.60 -13.54
CA LEU A 8 -13.15 -14.38 -13.08
C LEU A 8 -11.63 -14.53 -12.92
N HIS A 9 -11.08 -15.75 -13.04
CA HIS A 9 -9.66 -15.99 -12.76
C HIS A 9 -8.73 -15.99 -13.98
N SER A 10 -9.26 -16.03 -15.19
CA SER A 10 -8.42 -16.21 -16.37
C SER A 10 -8.05 -14.93 -17.12
N GLY A 11 -8.79 -13.84 -16.91
CA GLY A 11 -8.56 -12.59 -17.64
C GLY A 11 -7.75 -11.53 -16.89
N ALA A 12 -7.81 -11.53 -15.56
CA ALA A 12 -7.20 -10.46 -14.75
C ALA A 12 -5.68 -10.62 -14.57
N HIS A 13 -5.17 -11.85 -14.61
CA HIS A 13 -3.74 -12.11 -14.40
C HIS A 13 -2.88 -11.69 -15.62
N SER A 14 -3.40 -11.86 -16.81
CA SER A 14 -2.67 -11.52 -18.03
C SER A 14 -2.61 -10.02 -18.29
N ALA A 15 -3.66 -9.28 -17.94
CA ALA A 15 -3.70 -7.82 -18.10
C ALA A 15 -2.80 -7.09 -17.09
N HIS A 16 -2.60 -7.67 -15.91
CA HIS A 16 -1.73 -7.07 -14.86
C HIS A 16 -0.24 -7.18 -15.22
N ILE A 17 0.17 -8.26 -15.85
CA ILE A 17 1.58 -8.50 -16.22
C ILE A 17 1.99 -7.61 -17.40
N SER A 18 1.08 -7.36 -18.36
CA SER A 18 1.37 -6.54 -19.54
C SER A 18 1.36 -5.03 -19.26
N ALA A 19 0.82 -4.59 -18.11
CA ALA A 19 0.69 -3.18 -17.74
C ALA A 19 1.68 -2.74 -16.65
N MET A 20 2.66 -3.57 -16.27
CA MET A 20 3.64 -3.23 -15.24
C MET A 20 4.54 -2.10 -15.72
N LYS A 21 4.42 -0.92 -15.09
CA LYS A 21 5.34 0.18 -15.33
C LYS A 21 6.67 -0.09 -14.65
N LEU A 22 7.75 0.09 -15.40
CA LEU A 22 9.10 0.04 -14.86
C LEU A 22 9.62 1.48 -14.71
N TYR A 23 10.16 1.77 -13.55
CA TYR A 23 10.70 3.08 -13.20
C TYR A 23 12.21 3.09 -13.32
N THR A 24 12.77 4.14 -13.88
CA THR A 24 14.17 4.48 -13.62
C THR A 24 14.26 5.14 -12.23
N VAL A 25 15.47 5.17 -11.66
CA VAL A 25 15.68 5.88 -10.37
C VAL A 25 15.26 7.34 -10.47
N GLU A 26 15.57 8.01 -11.59
CA GLU A 26 15.20 9.40 -11.83
C GLU A 26 13.68 9.60 -11.91
N GLU A 27 12.99 8.74 -12.66
CA GLU A 27 11.52 8.80 -12.76
C GLU A 27 10.86 8.56 -11.41
N ALA A 28 11.34 7.59 -10.66
CA ALA A 28 10.83 7.27 -9.33
C ALA A 28 11.01 8.47 -8.38
N ASN A 29 12.18 9.10 -8.39
CA ASN A 29 12.43 10.30 -7.58
C ASN A 29 11.53 11.48 -8.00
N ARG A 30 11.26 11.64 -9.29
CA ARG A 30 10.33 12.68 -9.77
C ARG A 30 8.88 12.41 -9.35
N THR A 31 8.49 11.16 -9.23
CA THR A 31 7.15 10.74 -8.80
C THR A 31 6.99 10.80 -7.28
N LEU A 32 8.11 10.77 -6.55
CA LEU A 32 8.13 10.64 -5.10
C LEU A 32 7.34 11.73 -4.35
N PRO A 33 7.32 13.02 -4.75
CA PRO A 33 6.51 14.01 -4.05
C PRO A 33 5.02 13.66 -4.00
N LEU A 34 4.48 13.10 -5.07
CA LEU A 34 3.09 12.63 -5.12
C LEU A 34 2.92 11.37 -4.25
N VAL A 35 3.81 10.40 -4.41
CA VAL A 35 3.78 9.15 -3.64
C VAL A 35 3.88 9.44 -2.14
N ARG A 36 4.77 10.35 -1.75
CA ARG A 36 4.94 10.76 -0.34
C ARG A 36 3.64 11.27 0.26
N ARG A 37 2.90 12.09 -0.47
CA ARG A 37 1.61 12.64 0.00
C ARG A 37 0.59 11.52 0.19
N ILE A 38 0.47 10.62 -0.78
CA ILE A 38 -0.48 9.51 -0.72
C ILE A 38 -0.13 8.58 0.44
N VAL A 39 1.14 8.21 0.59
CA VAL A 39 1.60 7.33 1.67
C VAL A 39 1.42 7.97 3.05
N ASP A 40 1.68 9.26 3.18
CA ASP A 40 1.44 9.99 4.42
C ASP A 40 -0.04 9.93 4.82
N ASP A 41 -0.95 10.13 3.87
CA ASP A 41 -2.38 10.00 4.10
C ASP A 41 -2.77 8.57 4.52
N ILE A 42 -2.19 7.55 3.90
CA ILE A 42 -2.44 6.15 4.28
C ILE A 42 -2.01 5.90 5.73
N VAL A 43 -0.80 6.30 6.10
CA VAL A 43 -0.24 6.04 7.44
C VAL A 43 -1.05 6.78 8.51
N ARG A 44 -1.44 8.01 8.26
CA ARG A 44 -2.30 8.78 9.18
C ARG A 44 -3.68 8.15 9.34
N SER A 45 -4.30 7.78 8.23
CA SER A 45 -5.62 7.14 8.24
C SER A 45 -5.58 5.77 8.92
N TYR A 46 -4.49 5.03 8.74
CA TYR A 46 -4.30 3.74 9.40
C TYR A 46 -4.23 3.88 10.92
N THR A 47 -3.50 4.87 11.42
CA THR A 47 -3.43 5.16 12.86
C THR A 47 -4.82 5.49 13.42
N LYS A 48 -5.57 6.34 12.74
CA LYS A 48 -6.95 6.69 13.13
C LYS A 48 -7.87 5.47 13.07
N TRP A 49 -7.70 4.62 12.07
CA TRP A 49 -8.47 3.40 11.94
C TRP A 49 -8.23 2.45 13.12
N GLN A 50 -6.98 2.28 13.52
CA GLN A 50 -6.65 1.47 14.70
C GLN A 50 -7.28 2.02 15.97
N GLU A 51 -7.28 3.34 16.14
CA GLU A 51 -7.93 4.01 17.29
C GLU A 51 -9.46 3.81 17.27
N ALA A 52 -10.09 3.95 16.10
CA ALA A 52 -11.52 3.77 15.95
C ALA A 52 -11.95 2.31 16.24
N VAL A 53 -11.17 1.34 15.78
CA VAL A 53 -11.41 -0.09 16.07
C VAL A 53 -11.27 -0.36 17.57
N ARG A 54 -10.25 0.19 18.21
CA ARG A 54 -10.05 0.06 19.66
C ARG A 54 -11.21 0.66 20.43
N ASP A 55 -11.64 1.87 20.06
CA ASP A 55 -12.77 2.54 20.70
C ASP A 55 -14.08 1.76 20.51
N PHE A 56 -14.28 1.21 19.32
CA PHE A 56 -15.42 0.33 19.06
C PHE A 56 -15.43 -0.89 20.00
N GLU A 57 -14.29 -1.54 20.18
CA GLU A 57 -14.17 -2.67 21.09
C GLU A 57 -14.47 -2.27 22.53
N ILE A 58 -13.96 -1.12 22.96
CA ILE A 58 -14.21 -0.58 24.32
C ILE A 58 -15.69 -0.28 24.52
N PHE A 59 -16.31 0.44 23.58
CA PHE A 59 -17.73 0.81 23.71
C PHE A 59 -18.66 -0.38 23.56
N SER A 60 -18.23 -1.43 22.85
CA SER A 60 -19.03 -2.65 22.67
C SER A 60 -18.92 -3.60 23.85
N SER A 61 -17.85 -3.52 24.65
CA SER A 61 -17.63 -4.43 25.76
C SER A 61 -18.61 -4.12 26.91
N GLY A 62 -19.25 -5.16 27.45
CA GLY A 62 -20.20 -5.04 28.56
C GLY A 62 -21.59 -4.53 28.19
N VAL A 63 -21.87 -4.28 26.92
CA VAL A 63 -23.20 -3.89 26.43
C VAL A 63 -23.99 -5.15 26.05
N ARG A 64 -25.28 -5.20 26.42
CA ARG A 64 -26.16 -6.28 25.97
C ARG A 64 -26.41 -6.17 24.48
N ALA A 65 -26.45 -7.31 23.78
CA ALA A 65 -26.65 -7.39 22.35
C ALA A 65 -28.00 -6.80 21.87
N ASP A 66 -28.96 -6.67 22.78
CA ASP A 66 -30.31 -6.15 22.52
C ASP A 66 -30.45 -4.63 22.75
N GLN A 67 -29.39 -3.95 23.22
CA GLN A 67 -29.40 -2.50 23.46
C GLN A 67 -28.61 -1.74 22.41
N PRO A 68 -29.23 -0.71 21.77
CA PRO A 68 -28.51 0.15 20.85
C PRO A 68 -27.34 0.85 21.57
N ASN A 69 -26.18 0.84 20.93
CA ASN A 69 -25.01 1.57 21.42
C ASN A 69 -24.54 2.54 20.33
N GLU A 70 -24.98 3.79 20.46
CA GLU A 70 -24.68 4.83 19.47
C GLU A 70 -23.20 5.13 19.36
N GLN A 71 -22.48 5.11 20.49
CA GLN A 71 -21.03 5.35 20.51
C GLN A 71 -20.27 4.25 19.75
N ALA A 72 -20.63 3.00 19.97
CA ALA A 72 -20.03 1.88 19.25
C ALA A 72 -20.35 1.96 17.76
N THR A 73 -21.59 2.26 17.39
CA THR A 73 -22.02 2.40 15.99
C THR A 73 -21.24 3.53 15.30
N GLU A 74 -21.07 4.66 15.97
CA GLU A 74 -20.30 5.80 15.44
C GLU A 74 -18.85 5.41 15.16
N LYS A 75 -18.21 4.69 16.09
CA LYS A 75 -16.83 4.23 15.90
C LYS A 75 -16.71 3.18 14.80
N GLN A 76 -17.68 2.30 14.69
CA GLN A 76 -17.73 1.34 13.57
C GLN A 76 -17.82 2.06 12.23
N ASN A 77 -18.71 3.06 12.11
CA ASN A 77 -18.86 3.84 10.89
C ASN A 77 -17.59 4.63 10.55
N GLU A 78 -16.94 5.20 11.55
CA GLU A 78 -15.66 5.89 11.39
C GLU A 78 -14.58 4.95 10.87
N ALA A 79 -14.46 3.76 11.46
CA ALA A 79 -13.50 2.75 11.00
C ALA A 79 -13.77 2.32 9.55
N GLN A 80 -15.02 2.15 9.17
CA GLN A 80 -15.40 1.80 7.79
C GLN A 80 -15.02 2.91 6.80
N ARG A 81 -15.25 4.18 7.14
CA ARG A 81 -14.85 5.31 6.28
C ARG A 81 -13.34 5.38 6.11
N LEU A 82 -12.60 5.21 7.21
CA LEU A 82 -11.13 5.23 7.17
C LEU A 82 -10.58 4.08 6.34
N ALA A 83 -11.15 2.88 6.47
CA ALA A 83 -10.76 1.73 5.64
C ALA A 83 -11.00 2.00 4.15
N ALA A 84 -12.14 2.63 3.80
CA ALA A 84 -12.44 3.01 2.43
C ALA A 84 -11.47 4.06 1.89
N ASP A 85 -11.11 5.06 2.68
CA ASP A 85 -10.13 6.08 2.31
C ASP A 85 -8.75 5.48 2.07
N ILE A 86 -8.32 4.58 2.95
CA ILE A 86 -7.05 3.85 2.80
C ILE A 86 -7.06 3.05 1.49
N ALA A 87 -8.13 2.30 1.23
CA ALA A 87 -8.24 1.51 0.00
C ALA A 87 -8.19 2.38 -1.25
N ALA A 88 -8.80 3.57 -1.22
CA ALA A 88 -8.73 4.52 -2.33
C ALA A 88 -7.30 5.01 -2.58
N CYS A 89 -6.57 5.35 -1.52
CA CYS A 89 -5.17 5.77 -1.61
C CYS A 89 -4.27 4.65 -2.16
N VAL A 90 -4.47 3.42 -1.70
CA VAL A 90 -3.71 2.26 -2.22
C VAL A 90 -3.97 2.09 -3.72
N ARG A 91 -5.22 2.23 -4.17
CA ARG A 91 -5.55 2.18 -5.60
C ARG A 91 -4.87 3.29 -6.41
N GLU A 92 -4.74 4.50 -5.85
CA GLU A 92 -4.00 5.57 -6.52
C GLU A 92 -2.54 5.19 -6.74
N LEU A 93 -1.89 4.59 -5.73
CA LEU A 93 -0.52 4.09 -5.87
C LEU A 93 -0.43 2.99 -6.94
N GLU A 94 -1.37 2.05 -6.93
CA GLU A 94 -1.41 0.97 -7.93
C GLU A 94 -1.57 1.52 -9.35
N GLN A 95 -2.37 2.57 -9.54
CA GLN A 95 -2.54 3.24 -10.84
C GLN A 95 -1.23 3.89 -11.33
N LEU A 96 -0.39 4.32 -10.40
CA LEU A 96 0.95 4.83 -10.72
C LEU A 96 1.95 3.70 -10.99
N GLY A 97 1.58 2.45 -10.78
CA GLY A 97 2.47 1.29 -10.88
C GLY A 97 3.35 1.12 -9.65
N VAL A 98 3.01 1.75 -8.54
CA VAL A 98 3.74 1.66 -7.28
C VAL A 98 3.02 0.70 -6.36
N GLN A 99 3.77 -0.21 -5.73
CA GLN A 99 3.22 -1.21 -4.81
C GLN A 99 3.35 -0.74 -3.38
N PHE A 100 2.23 -0.72 -2.66
CA PHE A 100 2.21 -0.39 -1.23
C PHE A 100 2.46 -1.66 -0.42
N LYS A 101 3.43 -1.61 0.51
CA LYS A 101 3.93 -2.80 1.22
C LYS A 101 3.80 -2.77 2.74
N GLY A 102 3.56 -1.63 3.35
CA GLY A 102 3.48 -1.59 4.81
C GLY A 102 2.82 -0.37 5.37
N TYR A 103 1.80 -0.60 6.20
CA TYR A 103 0.99 0.47 6.81
C TYR A 103 1.72 1.21 7.94
N ASP A 104 2.55 0.50 8.71
CA ASP A 104 3.23 1.08 9.87
C ASP A 104 4.38 1.99 9.45
N LEU A 105 5.18 1.55 8.49
CA LEU A 105 6.38 2.26 8.07
C LEU A 105 6.18 3.11 6.82
N GLY A 106 5.07 2.94 6.10
CA GLY A 106 4.83 3.61 4.85
C GLY A 106 5.82 3.18 3.77
N LEU A 107 5.88 1.85 3.52
CA LEU A 107 6.78 1.25 2.55
C LEU A 107 6.14 1.14 1.19
N VAL A 108 6.87 1.53 0.15
CA VAL A 108 6.47 1.35 -1.24
C VAL A 108 7.63 0.79 -2.06
N ASP A 109 7.26 0.03 -3.10
CA ASP A 109 8.20 -0.52 -4.07
C ASP A 109 7.85 -0.02 -5.47
N PHE A 110 8.88 0.46 -6.17
CA PHE A 110 8.79 0.85 -7.58
C PHE A 110 9.47 -0.22 -8.42
N PRO A 111 8.75 -0.92 -9.31
CA PRO A 111 9.40 -1.86 -10.21
C PRO A 111 10.42 -1.15 -11.10
N SER A 112 11.61 -1.74 -11.23
CA SER A 112 12.72 -1.16 -11.99
C SER A 112 13.57 -2.24 -12.63
N LEU A 113 14.43 -1.84 -13.55
CA LEU A 113 15.42 -2.72 -14.17
C LEU A 113 16.82 -2.40 -13.64
N MET A 114 17.51 -3.43 -13.21
CA MET A 114 18.95 -3.39 -12.94
C MET A 114 19.63 -4.28 -13.98
N GLY A 115 20.16 -3.66 -15.04
CA GLY A 115 20.57 -4.39 -16.23
C GLY A 115 19.33 -4.98 -16.94
N ASP A 116 19.28 -6.29 -17.10
CA ASP A 116 18.16 -7.03 -17.68
C ASP A 116 17.21 -7.65 -16.64
N ARG A 117 17.45 -7.39 -15.36
CA ARG A 117 16.79 -8.04 -14.24
C ARG A 117 15.83 -7.06 -13.59
N THR A 118 14.59 -7.52 -13.30
CA THR A 118 13.60 -6.74 -12.56
C THR A 118 13.91 -6.77 -11.07
N VAL A 119 13.92 -5.59 -10.46
CA VAL A 119 14.11 -5.39 -9.02
C VAL A 119 13.10 -4.36 -8.52
N TYR A 120 13.06 -4.12 -7.22
CA TYR A 120 12.26 -3.03 -6.64
C TYR A 120 13.16 -1.93 -6.09
N LEU A 121 12.85 -0.70 -6.46
CA LEU A 121 13.35 0.48 -5.76
C LEU A 121 12.46 0.67 -4.54
N CYS A 122 13.03 0.70 -3.36
CA CYS A 122 12.29 0.69 -2.10
C CYS A 122 12.42 2.04 -1.38
N TRP A 123 11.28 2.61 -1.04
CA TRP A 123 11.20 3.86 -0.29
C TRP A 123 10.32 3.68 0.94
N ARG A 124 10.76 4.30 2.04
CA ARG A 124 10.04 4.36 3.30
C ARG A 124 9.69 5.80 3.61
N LEU A 125 8.48 6.04 4.15
CA LEU A 125 8.06 7.37 4.58
C LEU A 125 9.08 7.95 5.57
N GLY A 126 9.55 9.17 5.30
CA GLY A 126 10.59 9.85 6.06
C GLY A 126 11.96 9.86 5.38
N GLU A 127 12.20 8.97 4.42
CA GLU A 127 13.43 9.02 3.63
C GLU A 127 13.35 10.18 2.63
N PRO A 128 14.44 10.95 2.42
CA PRO A 128 14.39 12.14 1.59
C PRO A 128 14.25 11.85 0.09
N ASP A 129 14.77 10.72 -0.37
CA ASP A 129 14.74 10.27 -1.75
C ASP A 129 14.84 8.75 -1.84
N LEU A 130 14.83 8.21 -3.06
CA LEU A 130 15.03 6.78 -3.30
C LEU A 130 16.52 6.45 -3.25
N ARG A 131 16.92 5.70 -2.25
CA ARG A 131 18.32 5.33 -1.99
C ARG A 131 18.57 3.84 -1.95
N TYR A 132 17.51 3.01 -1.99
CA TYR A 132 17.62 1.58 -1.76
C TYR A 132 16.86 0.79 -2.81
N TRP A 133 17.34 -0.42 -3.03
CA TRP A 133 16.66 -1.41 -3.87
C TRP A 133 16.69 -2.77 -3.18
N HIS A 134 15.83 -3.69 -3.60
CA HIS A 134 15.90 -5.08 -3.16
C HIS A 134 15.44 -6.01 -4.29
N GLU A 135 15.82 -7.28 -4.17
CA GLU A 135 15.33 -8.33 -5.06
C GLU A 135 13.81 -8.49 -4.92
N LEU A 136 13.16 -9.11 -5.90
CA LEU A 136 11.71 -9.31 -5.89
C LEU A 136 11.20 -9.99 -4.62
N ASP A 137 11.99 -10.89 -4.04
CA ASP A 137 11.70 -11.61 -2.81
C ASP A 137 12.42 -11.08 -1.57
N GLY A 138 13.23 -10.04 -1.72
CA GLY A 138 14.11 -9.54 -0.66
C GLY A 138 13.41 -8.73 0.43
N GLY A 139 12.40 -7.96 0.06
CA GLY A 139 11.67 -7.10 0.98
C GLY A 139 12.53 -6.05 1.68
N PHE A 140 11.98 -5.40 2.70
CA PHE A 140 12.64 -4.32 3.44
C PHE A 140 13.95 -4.77 4.09
N ALA A 141 14.00 -5.97 4.65
CA ALA A 141 15.19 -6.51 5.30
C ALA A 141 16.34 -6.77 4.32
N GLY A 142 16.04 -6.97 3.03
CA GLY A 142 17.02 -7.19 1.98
C GLY A 142 17.46 -5.95 1.23
N ARG A 143 17.16 -4.75 1.73
CA ARG A 143 17.50 -3.48 1.07
C ARG A 143 19.00 -3.31 0.91
N GLN A 144 19.38 -2.85 -0.27
CA GLN A 144 20.77 -2.52 -0.61
C GLN A 144 20.82 -1.09 -1.15
N PRO A 145 21.94 -0.36 -0.93
CA PRO A 145 22.09 0.98 -1.49
C PRO A 145 22.09 0.96 -3.01
N ILE A 146 21.45 1.96 -3.61
CA ILE A 146 21.46 2.16 -5.06
C ILE A 146 22.86 2.67 -5.47
N GLU A 147 23.51 1.91 -6.34
CA GLU A 147 24.76 2.34 -6.96
C GLU A 147 24.45 2.81 -8.39
N PRO A 148 24.85 4.05 -8.76
CA PRO A 148 24.47 4.62 -10.05
C PRO A 148 24.81 3.77 -11.26
N LEU A 149 25.93 3.08 -11.25
CA LEU A 149 26.41 2.25 -12.37
C LEU A 149 25.51 1.01 -12.59
N ALA A 150 24.91 0.48 -11.55
CA ALA A 150 24.05 -0.71 -11.67
C ALA A 150 22.72 -0.40 -12.34
N PHE A 151 22.30 0.86 -12.35
CA PHE A 151 21.02 1.34 -12.90
C PHE A 151 21.17 2.23 -14.14
N ALA A 152 22.38 2.31 -14.63
CA ALA A 152 22.68 3.13 -15.82
C ALA A 152 22.15 2.51 -17.12
#